data_35315fb6fd79ea8f388720ea88c6385c
#
_entry.id   35315fb6fd79ea8f388720ea88c6385c
#
_cell.length_a   1.000
_cell.length_b   1.000
_cell.length_c   1.000
_cell.angle_alpha   90.00
_cell.angle_beta   90.00
_cell.angle_gamma   90.00
#
_symmetry.space_group_name_H-M   'P 1'
#
loop_
_entity.id
_entity.type
_entity.pdbx_description
1 polymer ?
#
loop_
_entity_poly.entity_id
_entity_poly.type
_entity_poly.pdbx_seq_one_letter_code
_entity_poly.pdbx_strand_id
1 'polypeptide(L)'
;MKKRILQFLTTYFLFVLLFVLQKPIFMAYYHELYTDASIGDYFSVMWHGLPLDFSLAGYLTAIPGFLLIASAWTKSSILRRIRQGYFGIIAFVMSCIFIIDLGLYGFWGFRLDATPIFYFFSSPKDAMASVSFWFILLGILAMLIYAAILYFIFYCVLIREKAPLKIPYQRQYVSLVLLLLTAALFIPIRGGFSVSTMNLSKVYYSQNQRMNHAAINPAFFRLRGMEGSPSVFSGYFIMLVLG
;
A
#
# COMPACT_ATOMS: atom_id res chain seq x y z
N MET A 1 -16.50 -12.73 -18.54
CA MET A 1 -15.25 -13.21 -17.93
C MET A 1 -14.09 -12.26 -18.16
N LYS A 2 -13.63 -12.04 -19.42
CA LYS A 2 -12.46 -11.21 -19.76
C LYS A 2 -12.39 -9.87 -19.00
N LYS A 3 -13.49 -9.09 -18.96
CA LYS A 3 -13.52 -7.79 -18.26
C LYS A 3 -13.21 -7.89 -16.75
N ARG A 4 -13.69 -8.95 -16.06
CA ARG A 4 -13.43 -9.13 -14.62
C ARG A 4 -11.98 -9.52 -14.35
N ILE A 5 -11.44 -10.43 -15.17
CA ILE A 5 -10.01 -10.79 -15.09
C ILE A 5 -9.14 -9.56 -15.35
N LEU A 6 -9.48 -8.77 -16.38
CA LEU A 6 -8.75 -7.54 -16.68
C LEU A 6 -8.83 -6.55 -15.51
N GLN A 7 -10.01 -6.35 -14.90
CA GLN A 7 -10.16 -5.49 -13.73
C GLN A 7 -9.32 -5.99 -12.55
N PHE A 8 -9.30 -7.31 -12.30
CA PHE A 8 -8.48 -7.91 -11.25
C PHE A 8 -6.99 -7.62 -11.48
N LEU A 9 -6.48 -7.93 -12.67
CA LEU A 9 -5.08 -7.68 -13.03
C LEU A 9 -4.73 -6.19 -13.02
N THR A 10 -5.62 -5.35 -13.58
CA THR A 10 -5.42 -3.89 -13.53
C THR A 10 -5.36 -3.37 -12.10
N THR A 11 -6.18 -3.88 -11.19
CA THR A 11 -6.13 -3.49 -9.78
C THR A 11 -4.79 -3.86 -9.14
N TYR A 12 -4.32 -5.08 -9.35
CA TYR A 12 -3.05 -5.56 -8.81
C TYR A 12 -1.87 -4.74 -9.34
N PHE A 13 -1.75 -4.62 -10.67
CA PHE A 13 -0.62 -3.91 -11.28
C PHE A 13 -0.68 -2.40 -11.04
N LEU A 14 -1.86 -1.82 -10.85
CA LEU A 14 -1.99 -0.42 -10.49
C LEU A 14 -1.43 -0.16 -9.08
N PHE A 15 -1.74 -1.03 -8.09
CA PHE A 15 -1.12 -0.93 -6.77
C PHE A 15 0.39 -1.06 -6.84
N VAL A 16 0.90 -2.06 -7.57
CA VAL A 16 2.35 -2.23 -7.78
C VAL A 16 2.97 -0.96 -8.34
N LEU A 17 2.39 -0.41 -9.43
CA LEU A 17 2.89 0.80 -10.07
C LEU A 17 2.93 1.99 -9.11
N LEU A 18 1.87 2.19 -8.34
CA LEU A 18 1.80 3.29 -7.37
C LEU A 18 2.88 3.16 -6.29
N PHE A 19 3.12 1.96 -5.76
CA PHE A 19 4.19 1.71 -4.80
C PHE A 19 5.59 1.88 -5.40
N VAL A 20 5.80 1.41 -6.62
CA VAL A 20 7.07 1.61 -7.34
C VAL A 20 7.35 3.10 -7.52
N LEU A 21 6.35 3.89 -7.91
CA LEU A 21 6.51 5.34 -8.11
C LEU A 21 6.76 6.14 -6.82
N GLN A 22 6.38 5.63 -5.65
CA GLN A 22 6.69 6.27 -4.38
C GLN A 22 8.21 6.32 -4.09
N LYS A 23 8.99 5.37 -4.60
CA LYS A 23 10.43 5.29 -4.37
C LYS A 23 11.21 6.45 -4.99
N PRO A 24 11.08 6.73 -6.31
CA PRO A 24 11.73 7.89 -6.89
C PRO A 24 11.24 9.21 -6.30
N ILE A 25 9.97 9.31 -5.88
CA ILE A 25 9.46 10.50 -5.18
C ILE A 25 10.18 10.68 -3.84
N PHE A 26 10.39 9.60 -3.07
CA PHE A 26 11.14 9.63 -1.82
C PHE A 26 12.59 10.08 -2.05
N MET A 27 13.29 9.52 -3.05
CA MET A 27 14.66 9.93 -3.37
C MET A 27 14.74 11.38 -3.84
N ALA A 28 13.77 11.84 -4.63
CA ALA A 28 13.70 13.24 -5.08
C ALA A 28 13.41 14.21 -3.93
N TYR A 29 12.56 13.83 -2.97
CA TYR A 29 12.28 14.63 -1.78
C TYR A 29 13.53 14.80 -0.91
N TYR A 30 14.35 13.76 -0.77
CA TYR A 30 15.61 13.76 -0.04
C TYR A 30 16.82 13.87 -0.98
N HIS A 31 16.72 14.69 -2.05
CA HIS A 31 17.77 14.78 -3.06
C HIS A 31 19.17 15.08 -2.49
N GLU A 32 19.25 15.83 -1.38
CA GLU A 32 20.51 16.09 -0.68
C GLU A 32 21.22 14.82 -0.18
N LEU A 33 20.46 13.78 0.16
CA LEU A 33 21.01 12.48 0.59
C LEU A 33 21.39 11.58 -0.60
N TYR A 34 20.96 11.94 -1.81
CA TYR A 34 21.10 11.17 -3.03
C TYR A 34 21.80 11.96 -4.16
N THR A 35 22.65 12.94 -3.81
CA THR A 35 23.39 13.79 -4.77
C THR A 35 24.24 12.98 -5.75
N ASP A 36 24.82 11.87 -5.28
CA ASP A 36 25.67 10.98 -6.08
C ASP A 36 24.89 9.88 -6.81
N ALA A 37 23.56 9.84 -6.65
CA ALA A 37 22.74 8.82 -7.26
C ALA A 37 22.55 9.07 -8.77
N SER A 38 22.92 8.08 -9.56
CA SER A 38 22.69 8.06 -11.00
C SER A 38 21.23 7.72 -11.32
N ILE A 39 20.80 7.97 -12.55
CA ILE A 39 19.49 7.48 -13.06
C ILE A 39 19.37 5.97 -12.91
N GLY A 40 20.47 5.22 -13.11
CA GLY A 40 20.51 3.78 -12.89
C GLY A 40 20.19 3.36 -11.48
N ASP A 41 20.57 4.17 -10.46
CA ASP A 41 20.27 3.88 -9.06
C ASP A 41 18.79 4.02 -8.76
N TYR A 42 18.09 5.00 -9.35
CA TYR A 42 16.63 5.10 -9.26
C TYR A 42 15.94 3.84 -9.78
N PHE A 43 16.37 3.33 -10.93
CA PHE A 43 15.83 2.07 -11.47
C PHE A 43 16.20 0.86 -10.61
N SER A 44 17.40 0.81 -10.07
CA SER A 44 17.84 -0.25 -9.15
C SER A 44 17.00 -0.28 -7.88
N VAL A 45 16.72 0.88 -7.28
CA VAL A 45 15.85 1.02 -6.12
C VAL A 45 14.43 0.53 -6.41
N MET A 46 13.86 0.95 -7.55
CA MET A 46 12.54 0.48 -7.97
C MET A 46 12.51 -1.04 -8.17
N TRP A 47 13.52 -1.59 -8.84
CA TRP A 47 13.60 -3.01 -9.16
C TRP A 47 13.75 -3.89 -7.90
N HIS A 48 14.69 -3.56 -7.03
CA HIS A 48 14.93 -4.33 -5.81
C HIS A 48 13.82 -4.16 -4.77
N GLY A 49 13.04 -3.08 -4.83
CA GLY A 49 11.86 -2.87 -4.01
C GLY A 49 10.60 -3.63 -4.45
N LEU A 50 10.56 -4.14 -5.70
CA LEU A 50 9.39 -4.86 -6.25
C LEU A 50 8.85 -6.00 -5.38
N PRO A 51 9.68 -6.85 -4.74
CA PRO A 51 9.16 -7.95 -3.93
C PRO A 51 8.19 -7.49 -2.84
N LEU A 52 8.50 -6.38 -2.14
CA LEU A 52 7.61 -5.81 -1.12
C LEU A 52 6.35 -5.21 -1.75
N ASP A 53 6.49 -4.54 -2.91
CA ASP A 53 5.36 -3.94 -3.62
C ASP A 53 4.39 -5.00 -4.14
N PHE A 54 4.89 -6.11 -4.69
CA PHE A 54 4.07 -7.25 -5.11
C PHE A 54 3.32 -7.87 -3.94
N SER A 55 3.99 -8.03 -2.80
CA SER A 55 3.39 -8.58 -1.60
C SER A 55 2.25 -7.69 -1.10
N LEU A 56 2.50 -6.39 -0.94
CA LEU A 56 1.51 -5.44 -0.46
C LEU A 56 0.34 -5.27 -1.43
N ALA A 57 0.62 -5.19 -2.74
CA ALA A 57 -0.42 -5.15 -3.77
C ALA A 57 -1.32 -6.41 -3.71
N GLY A 58 -0.75 -7.57 -3.37
CA GLY A 58 -1.49 -8.81 -3.15
C GLY A 58 -2.52 -8.66 -2.03
N TYR A 59 -2.09 -8.18 -0.86
CA TYR A 59 -3.01 -7.91 0.26
C TYR A 59 -4.14 -6.96 -0.14
N LEU A 60 -3.81 -5.84 -0.78
CA LEU A 60 -4.79 -4.83 -1.17
C LEU A 60 -5.72 -5.30 -2.31
N THR A 61 -5.30 -6.24 -3.14
CA THR A 61 -6.12 -6.76 -4.24
C THR A 61 -7.09 -7.86 -3.79
N ALA A 62 -6.88 -8.49 -2.64
CA ALA A 62 -7.72 -9.57 -2.16
C ALA A 62 -9.19 -9.14 -2.01
N ILE A 63 -9.46 -8.00 -1.35
CA ILE A 63 -10.82 -7.48 -1.15
C ILE A 63 -11.51 -7.16 -2.51
N PRO A 64 -10.91 -6.40 -3.44
CA PRO A 64 -11.43 -6.24 -4.79
C PRO A 64 -11.67 -7.57 -5.51
N GLY A 65 -10.82 -8.58 -5.31
CA GLY A 65 -11.01 -9.93 -5.85
C GLY A 65 -12.33 -10.55 -5.40
N PHE A 66 -12.61 -10.53 -4.10
CA PHE A 66 -13.90 -11.01 -3.56
C PHE A 66 -15.10 -10.18 -4.04
N LEU A 67 -14.97 -8.86 -4.17
CA LEU A 67 -16.02 -8.00 -4.74
C LEU A 67 -16.30 -8.34 -6.21
N LEU A 68 -15.27 -8.72 -6.98
CA LEU A 68 -15.45 -9.18 -8.36
C LEU A 68 -16.17 -10.52 -8.43
N ILE A 69 -15.90 -11.46 -7.50
CA ILE A 69 -16.64 -12.71 -7.38
C ILE A 69 -18.12 -12.42 -7.07
N ALA A 70 -18.40 -11.59 -6.07
CA ALA A 70 -19.76 -11.20 -5.71
C ALA A 70 -20.51 -10.54 -6.90
N SER A 71 -19.80 -9.77 -7.74
CA SER A 71 -20.36 -9.13 -8.94
C SER A 71 -20.82 -10.14 -10.00
N ALA A 72 -20.40 -11.41 -9.95
CA ALA A 72 -20.90 -12.45 -10.86
C ALA A 72 -22.33 -12.91 -10.50
N TRP A 73 -22.75 -12.66 -9.27
CA TRP A 73 -24.04 -13.12 -8.75
C TRP A 73 -25.07 -11.98 -8.65
N THR A 74 -24.62 -10.76 -8.45
CA THR A 74 -25.54 -9.62 -8.29
C THR A 74 -25.07 -8.37 -9.02
N LYS A 75 -26.04 -7.56 -9.48
CA LYS A 75 -25.81 -6.20 -10.06
C LYS A 75 -26.04 -5.11 -9.01
N SER A 76 -25.80 -5.39 -7.75
CA SER A 76 -26.11 -4.45 -6.68
C SER A 76 -25.35 -3.14 -6.81
N SER A 77 -26.06 -2.02 -6.68
CA SER A 77 -25.47 -0.69 -6.52
C SER A 77 -24.64 -0.59 -5.23
N ILE A 78 -24.95 -1.45 -4.25
CA ILE A 78 -24.20 -1.57 -2.98
C ILE A 78 -22.78 -2.02 -3.25
N LEU A 79 -22.54 -3.02 -4.11
CA LEU A 79 -21.18 -3.45 -4.48
C LEU A 79 -20.35 -2.33 -5.09
N ARG A 80 -20.98 -1.46 -5.89
CA ARG A 80 -20.29 -0.30 -6.43
C ARG A 80 -19.90 0.68 -5.33
N ARG A 81 -20.80 0.98 -4.38
CA ARG A 81 -20.52 1.87 -3.24
C ARG A 81 -19.44 1.30 -2.34
N ILE A 82 -19.49 -0.01 -2.05
CA ILE A 82 -18.44 -0.70 -1.26
C ILE A 82 -17.10 -0.57 -1.96
N ARG A 83 -17.04 -0.79 -3.28
CA ARG A 83 -15.79 -0.65 -4.06
C ARG A 83 -15.27 0.79 -4.04
N GLN A 84 -16.14 1.79 -4.20
CA GLN A 84 -15.78 3.20 -4.11
C GLN A 84 -15.24 3.56 -2.71
N GLY A 85 -15.94 3.14 -1.66
CA GLY A 85 -15.51 3.33 -0.27
C GLY A 85 -14.16 2.65 0.00
N TYR A 86 -13.98 1.41 -0.46
CA TYR A 86 -12.71 0.69 -0.32
C TYR A 86 -11.53 1.47 -0.92
N PHE A 87 -11.64 1.88 -2.19
CA PHE A 87 -10.56 2.64 -2.83
C PHE A 87 -10.36 4.03 -2.22
N GLY A 88 -11.41 4.65 -1.67
CA GLY A 88 -11.30 5.89 -0.91
C GLY A 88 -10.49 5.72 0.38
N ILE A 89 -10.81 4.68 1.15
CA ILE A 89 -10.08 4.35 2.38
C ILE A 89 -8.62 4.00 2.07
N ILE A 90 -8.39 3.16 1.06
CA ILE A 90 -7.02 2.76 0.69
C ILE A 90 -6.21 3.96 0.18
N ALA A 91 -6.78 4.84 -0.63
CA ALA A 91 -6.12 6.06 -1.07
C ALA A 91 -5.69 6.94 0.12
N PHE A 92 -6.58 7.11 1.09
CA PHE A 92 -6.28 7.86 2.31
C PHE A 92 -5.19 7.19 3.15
N VAL A 93 -5.29 5.88 3.41
CA VAL A 93 -4.31 5.13 4.21
C VAL A 93 -2.93 5.12 3.53
N MET A 94 -2.86 4.89 2.23
CA MET A 94 -1.60 4.94 1.47
C MET A 94 -0.98 6.34 1.54
N SER A 95 -1.80 7.38 1.44
CA SER A 95 -1.34 8.77 1.56
C SER A 95 -0.82 9.07 2.95
N CYS A 96 -1.54 8.68 4.02
CA CYS A 96 -1.09 8.85 5.39
C CYS A 96 0.28 8.21 5.62
N ILE A 97 0.42 6.93 5.24
CA ILE A 97 1.67 6.19 5.45
C ILE A 97 2.82 6.86 4.70
N PHE A 98 2.63 7.21 3.44
CA PHE A 98 3.70 7.78 2.61
C PHE A 98 4.11 9.18 3.06
N ILE A 99 3.16 10.07 3.36
CA ILE A 99 3.48 11.45 3.79
C ILE A 99 4.08 11.47 5.20
N ILE A 100 3.59 10.64 6.11
CA ILE A 100 4.19 10.50 7.45
C ILE A 100 5.60 9.95 7.33
N ASP A 101 5.83 8.94 6.49
CA ASP A 101 7.16 8.39 6.24
C ASP A 101 8.12 9.44 5.67
N LEU A 102 7.67 10.22 4.68
CA LEU A 102 8.45 11.34 4.16
C LEU A 102 8.77 12.39 5.24
N GLY A 103 7.81 12.72 6.09
CA GLY A 103 8.03 13.71 7.15
C GLY A 103 8.97 13.21 8.24
N LEU A 104 8.85 11.96 8.66
CA LEU A 104 9.60 11.43 9.81
C LEU A 104 11.01 10.93 9.47
N TYR A 105 11.26 10.52 8.23
CA TYR A 105 12.58 10.00 7.83
C TYR A 105 13.71 11.01 8.06
N GLY A 106 13.46 12.30 7.85
CA GLY A 106 14.44 13.37 8.10
C GLY A 106 14.83 13.51 9.58
N PHE A 107 13.93 13.17 10.50
CA PHE A 107 14.18 13.24 11.96
C PHE A 107 14.82 11.96 12.51
N TRP A 108 14.41 10.80 11.98
CA TRP A 108 14.72 9.49 12.57
C TRP A 108 15.81 8.74 11.80
N GLY A 109 16.04 9.09 10.53
CA GLY A 109 17.03 8.45 9.68
C GLY A 109 16.69 7.03 9.22
N PHE A 110 15.46 6.54 9.48
CA PHE A 110 14.95 5.25 9.03
C PHE A 110 13.50 5.35 8.54
N ARG A 111 13.07 4.37 7.76
CA ARG A 111 11.70 4.32 7.20
C ARG A 111 10.68 4.11 8.31
N LEU A 112 9.46 4.59 8.07
CA LEU A 112 8.35 4.51 9.03
C LEU A 112 8.16 3.10 9.56
N ASP A 113 8.26 2.94 10.87
CA ASP A 113 7.97 1.72 11.61
C ASP A 113 6.89 1.95 12.70
N ALA A 114 6.77 1.04 13.66
CA ALA A 114 5.83 1.18 14.76
C ALA A 114 6.26 2.20 15.81
N THR A 115 7.55 2.57 15.85
CA THR A 115 8.14 3.41 16.91
C THR A 115 7.53 4.81 16.99
N PRO A 116 7.39 5.58 15.87
CA PRO A 116 6.75 6.89 15.93
C PRO A 116 5.30 6.85 16.42
N ILE A 117 4.59 5.80 16.08
CA ILE A 117 3.20 5.61 16.50
C ILE A 117 3.13 5.32 17.97
N PHE A 118 3.96 4.41 18.46
CA PHE A 118 4.07 4.11 19.89
C PHE A 118 4.44 5.37 20.68
N TYR A 119 5.42 6.16 20.20
CA TYR A 119 5.83 7.42 20.84
C TYR A 119 4.70 8.44 20.86
N PHE A 120 3.94 8.58 19.77
CA PHE A 120 2.79 9.48 19.71
C PHE A 120 1.70 9.12 20.72
N PHE A 121 1.43 7.83 20.93
CA PHE A 121 0.42 7.39 21.89
C PHE A 121 0.91 7.38 23.34
N SER A 122 2.18 7.12 23.59
CA SER A 122 2.75 7.11 24.94
C SER A 122 3.01 8.52 25.50
N SER A 123 3.45 9.45 24.64
CA SER A 123 3.79 10.83 25.03
C SER A 123 3.33 11.84 23.97
N PRO A 124 2.02 12.03 23.77
CA PRO A 124 1.50 12.87 22.68
C PRO A 124 1.91 14.34 22.79
N LYS A 125 2.07 14.87 24.02
CA LYS A 125 2.52 16.25 24.25
C LYS A 125 3.96 16.46 23.79
N ASP A 126 4.86 15.53 24.10
CA ASP A 126 6.27 15.60 23.73
C ASP A 126 6.46 15.37 22.22
N ALA A 127 5.70 14.45 21.66
CA ALA A 127 5.69 14.20 20.22
C ALA A 127 5.25 15.44 19.42
N MET A 128 4.24 16.17 19.91
CA MET A 128 3.76 17.39 19.26
C MET A 128 4.65 18.61 19.54
N ALA A 129 5.29 18.67 20.71
CA ALA A 129 6.20 19.78 21.04
C ALA A 129 7.47 19.81 20.17
N SER A 130 7.85 18.64 19.62
CA SER A 130 9.04 18.48 18.76
C SER A 130 8.83 18.98 17.34
N VAL A 131 7.59 19.30 16.94
CA VAL A 131 7.24 19.60 15.53
C VAL A 131 6.53 20.94 15.44
N SER A 132 6.95 21.80 14.48
CA SER A 132 6.30 23.09 14.29
C SER A 132 4.86 22.94 13.77
N PHE A 133 3.98 23.86 14.18
CA PHE A 133 2.58 23.90 13.72
C PHE A 133 2.49 23.94 12.17
N TRP A 134 3.35 24.72 11.52
CA TRP A 134 3.38 24.84 10.07
C TRP A 134 3.76 23.51 9.38
N PHE A 135 4.68 22.75 9.96
CA PHE A 135 5.05 21.44 9.43
C PHE A 135 3.88 20.47 9.48
N ILE A 136 3.13 20.46 10.58
CA ILE A 136 1.91 19.62 10.73
C ILE A 136 0.86 20.04 9.71
N LEU A 137 0.58 21.35 9.59
CA LEU A 137 -0.42 21.86 8.66
C LEU A 137 -0.09 21.52 7.20
N LEU A 138 1.16 21.76 6.78
CA LEU A 138 1.63 21.40 5.43
C LEU A 138 1.60 19.89 5.20
N GLY A 139 1.95 19.09 6.21
CA GLY A 139 1.85 17.62 6.15
C GLY A 139 0.42 17.16 5.94
N ILE A 140 -0.56 17.70 6.68
CA ILE A 140 -1.99 17.40 6.50
C ILE A 140 -2.45 17.80 5.09
N LEU A 141 -2.07 18.98 4.63
CA LEU A 141 -2.46 19.45 3.30
C LEU A 141 -1.87 18.54 2.20
N ALA A 142 -0.59 18.21 2.29
CA ALA A 142 0.07 17.28 1.37
C ALA A 142 -0.61 15.89 1.37
N MET A 143 -0.96 15.38 2.56
CA MET A 143 -1.68 14.12 2.71
C MET A 143 -3.05 14.16 2.02
N LEU A 144 -3.83 15.22 2.19
CA LEU A 144 -5.13 15.35 1.54
C LEU A 144 -5.02 15.46 0.03
N ILE A 145 -4.05 16.24 -0.46
CA ILE A 145 -3.77 16.38 -1.90
C ILE A 145 -3.35 15.03 -2.50
N TYR A 146 -2.43 14.32 -1.86
CA TYR A 146 -1.95 13.03 -2.35
C TYR A 146 -3.06 11.98 -2.29
N ALA A 147 -3.88 11.96 -1.24
CA ALA A 147 -5.07 11.09 -1.16
C ALA A 147 -6.07 11.37 -2.29
N ALA A 148 -6.31 12.64 -2.60
CA ALA A 148 -7.17 13.04 -3.71
C ALA A 148 -6.61 12.59 -5.08
N ILE A 149 -5.30 12.71 -5.30
CA ILE A 149 -4.62 12.24 -6.51
C ILE A 149 -4.77 10.70 -6.64
N LEU A 150 -4.47 9.95 -5.57
CA LEU A 150 -4.61 8.49 -5.57
C LEU A 150 -6.06 8.06 -5.83
N TYR A 151 -7.02 8.69 -5.16
CA TYR A 151 -8.44 8.39 -5.38
C TYR A 151 -8.88 8.73 -6.81
N PHE A 152 -8.41 9.84 -7.36
CA PHE A 152 -8.68 10.21 -8.75
C PHE A 152 -8.14 9.17 -9.74
N ILE A 153 -6.93 8.67 -9.52
CA ILE A 153 -6.35 7.58 -10.32
C ILE A 153 -7.21 6.32 -10.21
N PHE A 154 -7.58 5.90 -8.99
CA PHE A 154 -8.46 4.74 -8.78
C PHE A 154 -9.83 4.95 -9.43
N TYR A 155 -10.38 6.16 -9.33
CA TYR A 155 -11.65 6.50 -9.98
C TYR A 155 -11.56 6.35 -11.49
N CYS A 156 -10.56 6.94 -12.13
CA CYS A 156 -10.41 6.92 -13.58
C CYS A 156 -10.13 5.50 -14.11
N VAL A 157 -9.31 4.71 -13.41
CA VAL A 157 -8.84 3.42 -13.91
C VAL A 157 -9.77 2.26 -13.50
N LEU A 158 -10.26 2.27 -12.25
CA LEU A 158 -10.95 1.12 -11.67
C LEU A 158 -12.45 1.34 -11.44
N ILE A 159 -12.86 2.56 -11.11
CA ILE A 159 -14.25 2.84 -10.67
C ILE A 159 -15.12 3.32 -11.83
N ARG A 160 -14.58 4.18 -12.71
CA ARG A 160 -15.29 4.74 -13.86
C ARG A 160 -15.53 3.67 -14.91
N GLU A 161 -16.56 2.87 -14.71
CA GLU A 161 -16.97 1.86 -15.70
C GLU A 161 -17.70 2.51 -16.87
N LYS A 162 -17.22 2.31 -18.10
CA LYS A 162 -17.92 2.70 -19.32
C LYS A 162 -19.20 1.88 -19.58
N ALA A 163 -19.26 0.67 -19.01
CA ALA A 163 -20.42 -0.22 -19.10
C ALA A 163 -20.48 -1.15 -17.88
N PRO A 164 -21.64 -1.34 -17.25
CA PRO A 164 -21.79 -2.20 -16.11
C PRO A 164 -21.44 -3.65 -16.45
N LEU A 165 -20.87 -4.36 -15.48
CA LEU A 165 -20.58 -5.79 -15.62
C LEU A 165 -21.88 -6.57 -15.69
N LYS A 166 -22.11 -7.25 -16.81
CA LYS A 166 -23.27 -8.15 -16.97
C LYS A 166 -23.08 -9.39 -16.12
N ILE A 167 -24.17 -9.91 -15.54
CA ILE A 167 -24.15 -11.23 -14.89
C ILE A 167 -23.83 -12.27 -15.95
N PRO A 168 -22.76 -13.10 -15.77
CA PRO A 168 -22.38 -14.11 -16.75
C PRO A 168 -23.36 -15.30 -16.70
N TYR A 169 -23.57 -15.97 -17.83
CA TYR A 169 -24.37 -17.19 -17.87
C TYR A 169 -23.76 -18.29 -17.00
N GLN A 170 -22.44 -18.50 -17.09
CA GLN A 170 -21.69 -19.49 -16.31
C GLN A 170 -21.11 -18.85 -15.04
N ARG A 171 -21.97 -18.46 -14.09
CA ARG A 171 -21.58 -17.77 -12.85
C ARG A 171 -20.57 -18.57 -12.03
N GLN A 172 -20.82 -19.89 -11.88
CA GLN A 172 -19.97 -20.78 -11.09
C GLN A 172 -18.54 -20.85 -11.66
N TYR A 173 -18.41 -21.04 -12.97
CA TYR A 173 -17.12 -21.08 -13.64
C TYR A 173 -16.34 -19.74 -13.50
N VAL A 174 -17.03 -18.62 -13.71
CA VAL A 174 -16.41 -17.29 -13.53
C VAL A 174 -15.98 -17.06 -12.08
N SER A 175 -16.80 -17.49 -11.11
CA SER A 175 -16.45 -17.38 -9.69
C SER A 175 -15.27 -18.26 -9.32
N LEU A 176 -15.20 -19.49 -9.86
CA LEU A 176 -14.08 -20.40 -9.64
C LEU A 176 -12.76 -19.80 -10.17
N VAL A 177 -12.78 -19.28 -11.40
CA VAL A 177 -11.59 -18.65 -12.00
C VAL A 177 -11.12 -17.43 -11.18
N LEU A 178 -12.06 -16.57 -10.75
CA LEU A 178 -11.72 -15.41 -9.92
C LEU A 178 -11.24 -15.82 -8.51
N LEU A 179 -11.80 -16.88 -7.94
CA LEU A 179 -11.36 -17.44 -6.67
C LEU A 179 -9.93 -17.96 -6.77
N LEU A 180 -9.62 -18.72 -7.84
CA LEU A 180 -8.26 -19.21 -8.08
C LEU A 180 -7.27 -18.05 -8.28
N LEU A 181 -7.66 -17.01 -9.03
CA LEU A 181 -6.82 -15.80 -9.17
C LEU A 181 -6.61 -15.08 -7.82
N THR A 182 -7.65 -14.98 -7.00
CA THR A 182 -7.53 -14.36 -5.68
C THR A 182 -6.67 -15.22 -4.74
N ALA A 183 -6.82 -16.54 -4.78
CA ALA A 183 -5.96 -17.46 -4.05
C ALA A 183 -4.49 -17.40 -4.53
N ALA A 184 -4.26 -17.21 -5.83
CA ALA A 184 -2.91 -17.08 -6.39
C ALA A 184 -2.17 -15.83 -5.87
N LEU A 185 -2.87 -14.83 -5.34
CA LEU A 185 -2.24 -13.68 -4.65
C LEU A 185 -1.42 -14.12 -3.42
N PHE A 186 -1.70 -15.30 -2.87
CA PHE A 186 -0.89 -15.86 -1.79
C PHE A 186 0.60 -16.00 -2.18
N ILE A 187 0.88 -16.25 -3.45
CA ILE A 187 2.26 -16.41 -3.95
C ILE A 187 3.06 -15.11 -3.77
N PRO A 188 2.66 -13.95 -4.33
CA PRO A 188 3.39 -12.70 -4.09
C PRO A 188 3.30 -12.21 -2.64
N ILE A 189 2.19 -12.45 -1.93
CA ILE A 189 2.04 -12.12 -0.50
C ILE A 189 3.12 -12.82 0.31
N ARG A 190 3.33 -14.11 0.10
CA ARG A 190 4.35 -14.90 0.78
C ARG A 190 5.77 -14.56 0.32
N GLY A 191 5.94 -14.03 -0.89
CA GLY A 191 7.24 -13.73 -1.48
C GLY A 191 7.82 -14.86 -2.31
N GLY A 192 6.95 -15.69 -2.90
CA GLY A 192 7.30 -16.83 -3.76
C GLY A 192 7.11 -18.18 -3.10
N PHE A 193 7.74 -19.19 -3.69
CA PHE A 193 7.65 -20.59 -3.24
C PHE A 193 8.79 -21.01 -2.29
N SER A 194 9.69 -20.09 -1.91
CA SER A 194 10.80 -20.37 -1.01
C SER A 194 10.34 -20.58 0.43
N VAL A 195 11.17 -21.23 1.26
CA VAL A 195 10.90 -21.42 2.69
C VAL A 195 10.83 -20.07 3.43
N SER A 196 11.65 -19.11 3.00
CA SER A 196 11.66 -17.76 3.57
C SER A 196 10.43 -16.96 3.14
N THR A 197 9.64 -16.51 4.11
CA THR A 197 8.55 -15.57 3.88
C THR A 197 9.07 -14.19 3.49
N MET A 198 8.18 -13.36 2.92
CA MET A 198 8.52 -11.97 2.57
C MET A 198 9.02 -11.22 3.82
N ASN A 199 10.16 -10.56 3.72
CA ASN A 199 10.74 -9.73 4.78
C ASN A 199 11.58 -8.59 4.18
N LEU A 200 11.98 -7.62 5.02
CA LEU A 200 12.73 -6.44 4.58
C LEU A 200 14.11 -6.77 4.01
N SER A 201 14.76 -7.84 4.47
CA SER A 201 16.10 -8.22 3.98
C SER A 201 16.12 -8.57 2.49
N LYS A 202 14.96 -8.92 1.90
CA LYS A 202 14.85 -9.21 0.46
C LYS A 202 15.07 -7.99 -0.44
N VAL A 203 14.97 -6.77 0.10
CA VAL A 203 15.18 -5.54 -0.67
C VAL A 203 16.53 -4.89 -0.38
N TYR A 204 17.31 -5.45 0.56
CA TYR A 204 18.66 -4.98 0.85
C TYR A 204 19.63 -5.54 -0.20
N TYR A 205 20.05 -4.68 -1.11
CA TYR A 205 20.87 -5.05 -2.26
C TYR A 205 22.21 -4.29 -2.32
N SER A 206 22.31 -3.17 -1.59
CA SER A 206 23.45 -2.27 -1.65
C SER A 206 24.19 -2.21 -0.30
N GLN A 207 25.49 -1.93 -0.36
CA GLN A 207 26.25 -1.57 0.84
C GLN A 207 25.90 -0.17 1.35
N ASN A 208 25.35 0.69 0.48
CA ASN A 208 24.83 2.00 0.87
C ASN A 208 23.42 1.81 1.50
N GLN A 209 23.35 2.01 2.82
CA GLN A 209 22.12 1.85 3.58
C GLN A 209 20.99 2.78 3.10
N ARG A 210 21.32 3.98 2.60
CA ARG A 210 20.32 4.92 2.06
C ARG A 210 19.59 4.33 0.85
N MET A 211 20.32 3.63 -0.04
CA MET A 211 19.71 2.94 -1.19
C MET A 211 18.78 1.82 -0.76
N ASN A 212 19.16 1.06 0.26
CA ASN A 212 18.30 0.02 0.84
C ASN A 212 17.04 0.63 1.47
N HIS A 213 17.17 1.76 2.18
CA HIS A 213 16.02 2.48 2.72
C HIS A 213 15.07 2.96 1.61
N ALA A 214 15.60 3.52 0.51
CA ALA A 214 14.77 3.95 -0.62
C ALA A 214 13.98 2.79 -1.25
N ALA A 215 14.52 1.57 -1.25
CA ALA A 215 13.85 0.39 -1.79
C ALA A 215 12.70 -0.15 -0.91
N ILE A 216 12.69 0.19 0.39
CA ILE A 216 11.64 -0.25 1.32
C ILE A 216 10.31 0.41 0.99
N ASN A 217 9.25 -0.40 1.00
CA ASN A 217 7.87 0.10 1.01
C ASN A 217 7.43 0.32 2.47
N PRO A 218 7.15 1.57 2.90
CA PRO A 218 6.82 1.87 4.29
C PRO A 218 5.52 1.20 4.76
N ALA A 219 4.58 1.00 3.87
CA ALA A 219 3.32 0.33 4.20
C ALA A 219 3.50 -1.17 4.49
N PHE A 220 4.49 -1.82 3.88
CA PHE A 220 4.80 -3.22 4.15
C PHE A 220 5.40 -3.42 5.55
N PHE A 221 6.27 -2.53 5.97
CA PHE A 221 6.91 -2.63 7.30
C PHE A 221 5.85 -2.60 8.41
N ARG A 222 4.87 -1.73 8.29
CA ARG A 222 3.79 -1.59 9.28
C ARG A 222 2.97 -2.87 9.47
N LEU A 223 2.68 -3.60 8.40
CA LEU A 223 1.91 -4.85 8.50
C LEU A 223 2.66 -5.93 9.31
N ARG A 224 3.98 -5.95 9.27
CA ARG A 224 4.81 -6.97 9.95
C ARG A 224 5.33 -6.53 11.32
N GLY A 225 5.50 -5.26 11.58
CA GLY A 225 5.83 -4.73 12.91
C GLY A 225 4.77 -5.09 13.97
N MET A 226 3.56 -5.42 13.52
CA MET A 226 2.48 -5.92 14.38
C MET A 226 2.66 -7.39 14.81
N GLU A 227 3.44 -8.19 14.07
CA GLU A 227 3.68 -9.61 14.40
C GLU A 227 4.79 -9.81 15.45
N GLY A 228 5.70 -8.86 15.63
CA GLY A 228 6.87 -8.96 16.52
C GLY A 228 6.64 -8.51 17.97
N SER A 229 5.49 -7.94 18.32
CA SER A 229 5.14 -7.53 19.68
C SER A 229 3.74 -8.02 20.04
N PRO A 230 3.60 -9.27 20.54
CA PRO A 230 2.30 -9.91 20.73
C PRO A 230 1.38 -9.27 21.78
N SER A 231 1.90 -8.40 22.67
CA SER A 231 1.16 -8.02 23.88
C SER A 231 0.51 -6.63 23.87
N VAL A 232 0.93 -5.72 23.01
CA VAL A 232 0.44 -4.33 23.08
C VAL A 232 -0.45 -3.95 21.88
N PHE A 233 -0.16 -4.43 20.69
CA PHE A 233 -0.83 -3.99 19.48
C PHE A 233 -2.09 -4.78 19.11
N SER A 234 -2.20 -6.05 19.52
CA SER A 234 -3.42 -6.86 19.34
C SER A 234 -4.62 -6.23 20.04
N GLY A 235 -4.41 -5.64 21.23
CA GLY A 235 -5.47 -4.96 21.99
C GLY A 235 -5.97 -3.68 21.28
N TYR A 236 -5.07 -2.86 20.73
CA TYR A 236 -5.45 -1.57 20.13
C TYR A 236 -6.04 -1.69 18.72
N PHE A 237 -5.60 -2.65 17.92
CA PHE A 237 -6.19 -2.88 16.59
C PHE A 237 -7.61 -3.43 16.70
N ILE A 238 -7.85 -4.32 17.67
CA ILE A 238 -9.19 -4.83 17.98
C ILE A 238 -10.09 -3.70 18.51
N MET A 239 -9.56 -2.80 19.33
CA MET A 239 -10.29 -1.65 19.87
C MET A 239 -10.63 -0.60 18.80
N LEU A 240 -9.81 -0.46 17.76
CA LEU A 240 -9.97 0.55 16.70
C LEU A 240 -10.85 0.06 15.53
N VAL A 241 -11.02 -1.27 15.40
CA VAL A 241 -11.81 -1.90 14.32
C VAL A 241 -13.15 -2.45 14.84
N LEU A 242 -13.26 -2.76 16.13
CA LEU A 242 -14.45 -3.38 16.72
C LEU A 242 -15.10 -2.52 17.84
N GLY A 243 -14.52 -1.41 18.24
CA GLY A 243 -15.12 -0.39 19.12
C GLY A 243 -15.57 0.80 18.30
#